data_63eb555e3fcc174c5f139174c18e5459
#
_entry.id   63eb555e3fcc174c5f139174c18e5459
#
_cell.length_a   1.000
_cell.length_b   1.000
_cell.length_c   1.000
_cell.angle_alpha   90.00
_cell.angle_beta   90.00
_cell.angle_gamma   90.00
#
_symmetry.space_group_name_H-M   'P 1'
#
loop_
_entity.id
_entity.type
_entity.pdbx_description
1 polymer ?
#
loop_
_entity_poly.entity_id
_entity_poly.type
_entity_poly.pdbx_seq_one_letter_code
_entity_poly.pdbx_strand_id
1 'polypeptide(L)'
;RISGYLQDVFKFRTKQGLFTLVGGVRGSYWSYNREFIFSPRASIGFIPNFDQNLTFRLASGLYYQSPFYKELRTTVQDEHGNSIIQLNKNLKSQRSIHVIAGGDYTFRASGRNFKVSADMYYKKLDNLNPYTVDNVKIRYYGENCAQGHAMGLDVKFFGEFVPGTDSWI
;
A
#
# COMPACT_ATOMS: atom_id res chain seq x y z
N ARG A 1 -3.43 20.48 -2.86
CA ARG A 1 -3.06 19.26 -3.58
C ARG A 1 -4.11 18.94 -4.63
N ILE A 2 -3.69 18.68 -5.86
CA ILE A 2 -4.55 18.27 -6.98
C ILE A 2 -4.09 16.86 -7.37
N SER A 3 -5.03 15.94 -7.67
CA SER A 3 -4.70 14.61 -8.14
C SER A 3 -5.73 14.09 -9.13
N GLY A 4 -5.26 13.31 -10.10
CA GLY A 4 -6.08 12.57 -11.06
C GLY A 4 -5.57 11.14 -11.17
N TYR A 5 -6.40 10.25 -11.68
CA TYR A 5 -6.01 8.86 -11.94
C TYR A 5 -6.65 8.35 -13.23
N LEU A 6 -5.97 7.39 -13.85
CA LEU A 6 -6.47 6.60 -14.97
C LEU A 6 -6.23 5.13 -14.63
N GLN A 7 -7.22 4.28 -14.90
CA GLN A 7 -7.13 2.85 -14.70
C GLN A 7 -7.87 2.13 -15.80
N ASP A 8 -7.32 1.01 -16.25
CA ASP A 8 -7.94 0.13 -17.23
C ASP A 8 -7.88 -1.33 -16.77
N VAL A 9 -8.85 -2.12 -17.22
CA VAL A 9 -9.00 -3.54 -16.89
C VAL A 9 -9.16 -4.33 -18.18
N PHE A 10 -8.21 -5.23 -18.42
CA PHE A 10 -8.19 -6.08 -19.59
C PHE A 10 -8.39 -7.56 -19.18
N LYS A 11 -9.42 -8.22 -19.72
CA LYS A 11 -9.73 -9.63 -19.47
C LYS A 11 -9.61 -10.42 -20.75
N PHE A 12 -8.88 -11.52 -20.70
CA PHE A 12 -8.76 -12.45 -21.82
C PHE A 12 -8.69 -13.90 -21.33
N ARG A 13 -9.21 -14.79 -22.16
CA ARG A 13 -9.22 -16.22 -21.90
C ARG A 13 -8.21 -16.93 -22.79
N THR A 14 -7.44 -17.82 -22.21
CA THR A 14 -6.48 -18.70 -22.88
C THR A 14 -6.88 -20.15 -22.69
N LYS A 15 -6.13 -21.08 -23.30
CA LYS A 15 -6.29 -22.52 -23.06
C LYS A 15 -6.00 -22.92 -21.61
N GLN A 16 -5.18 -22.16 -20.89
CA GLN A 16 -4.80 -22.42 -19.51
C GLN A 16 -5.81 -21.85 -18.49
N GLY A 17 -6.50 -20.75 -18.82
CA GLY A 17 -7.42 -20.11 -17.89
C GLY A 17 -7.82 -18.71 -18.29
N LEU A 18 -8.48 -18.02 -17.36
CA LEU A 18 -8.90 -16.64 -17.47
C LEU A 18 -7.88 -15.73 -16.78
N PHE A 19 -7.36 -14.78 -17.54
CA PHE A 19 -6.48 -13.72 -17.05
C PHE A 19 -7.24 -12.40 -16.93
N THR A 20 -6.97 -11.69 -15.84
CA THR A 20 -7.44 -10.32 -15.62
C THR A 20 -6.22 -9.44 -15.33
N LEU A 21 -5.93 -8.52 -16.23
CA LEU A 21 -4.88 -7.52 -16.06
C LEU A 21 -5.52 -6.20 -15.64
N VAL A 22 -4.97 -5.56 -14.62
CA VAL A 22 -5.38 -4.22 -14.20
C VAL A 22 -4.13 -3.36 -14.21
N GLY A 23 -4.18 -2.27 -14.96
CA GLY A 23 -3.13 -1.26 -15.00
C GLY A 23 -3.70 0.10 -14.64
N GLY A 24 -2.97 0.86 -13.86
CA GLY A 24 -3.42 2.19 -13.50
C GLY A 24 -2.28 3.10 -13.10
N VAL A 25 -2.54 4.38 -13.20
CA VAL A 25 -1.61 5.43 -12.81
C VAL A 25 -2.35 6.54 -12.10
N ARG A 26 -1.75 7.05 -11.06
CA ARG A 26 -2.21 8.24 -10.36
C ARG A 26 -1.13 9.30 -10.40
N GLY A 27 -1.48 10.49 -10.94
CA GLY A 27 -0.67 11.70 -10.84
C GLY A 27 -1.19 12.59 -9.71
N SER A 28 -0.32 13.19 -8.94
CA SER A 28 -0.70 14.23 -7.98
C SER A 28 0.36 15.32 -7.90
N TYR A 29 -0.10 16.56 -7.78
CA TYR A 29 0.73 17.72 -7.57
C TYR A 29 0.47 18.32 -6.20
N TRP A 30 1.52 18.46 -5.41
CA TRP A 30 1.45 19.09 -4.10
C TRP A 30 2.11 20.48 -4.15
N SER A 31 1.29 21.51 -4.13
CA SER A 31 1.72 22.90 -4.34
C SER A 31 2.64 23.44 -3.22
N TYR A 32 2.57 22.87 -2.02
CA TYR A 32 3.32 23.34 -0.87
C TYR A 32 4.85 23.21 -1.07
N ASN A 33 5.32 22.03 -1.49
CA ASN A 33 6.74 21.76 -1.78
C ASN A 33 7.02 21.62 -3.29
N ARG A 34 6.04 21.95 -4.15
CA ARG A 34 6.11 21.83 -5.62
C ARG A 34 6.44 20.42 -6.11
N GLU A 35 5.99 19.40 -5.38
CA GLU A 35 6.27 18.00 -5.69
C GLU A 35 5.22 17.43 -6.64
N PHE A 36 5.69 16.84 -7.75
CA PHE A 36 4.86 16.01 -8.63
C PHE A 36 5.12 14.54 -8.33
N ILE A 37 4.04 13.81 -8.06
CA ILE A 37 4.06 12.40 -7.66
C ILE A 37 3.38 11.58 -8.74
N PHE A 38 4.05 10.53 -9.19
CA PHE A 38 3.55 9.58 -10.16
C PHE A 38 3.52 8.18 -9.56
N SER A 39 2.33 7.58 -9.43
CA SER A 39 2.08 6.34 -8.72
C SER A 39 1.46 5.29 -9.65
N PRO A 40 2.29 4.56 -10.44
CA PRO A 40 1.82 3.45 -11.25
C PRO A 40 1.48 2.24 -10.39
N ARG A 41 0.49 1.45 -10.85
CA ARG A 41 0.06 0.20 -10.23
C ARG A 41 -0.32 -0.79 -11.30
N ALA A 42 0.00 -2.05 -11.08
CA ALA A 42 -0.40 -3.13 -11.95
C ALA A 42 -0.76 -4.37 -11.13
N SER A 43 -1.72 -5.13 -11.60
CA SER A 43 -2.03 -6.44 -11.04
C SER A 43 -2.46 -7.41 -12.12
N ILE A 44 -2.20 -8.69 -11.87
CA ILE A 44 -2.64 -9.81 -12.69
C ILE A 44 -3.38 -10.80 -11.80
N GLY A 45 -4.59 -11.17 -12.22
CA GLY A 45 -5.36 -12.27 -11.67
C GLY A 45 -5.40 -13.41 -12.67
N PHE A 46 -5.32 -14.65 -12.18
CA PHE A 46 -5.37 -15.85 -13.00
C PHE A 46 -6.29 -16.88 -12.34
N ILE A 47 -7.29 -17.37 -13.12
CA ILE A 47 -8.18 -18.45 -12.75
C ILE A 47 -7.92 -19.59 -13.72
N PRO A 48 -7.32 -20.73 -13.29
CA PRO A 48 -7.00 -21.83 -14.17
C PRO A 48 -8.26 -22.59 -14.63
N ASN A 49 -8.22 -23.12 -15.87
CA ASN A 49 -9.34 -23.90 -16.41
C ASN A 49 -9.49 -25.28 -15.76
N PHE A 50 -8.44 -25.84 -15.15
CA PHE A 50 -8.48 -27.15 -14.49
C PHE A 50 -9.18 -27.09 -13.12
N ASP A 51 -9.19 -25.94 -12.45
CA ASP A 51 -9.95 -25.73 -11.20
C ASP A 51 -10.35 -24.26 -11.08
N GLN A 52 -11.62 -23.96 -11.31
CA GLN A 52 -12.17 -22.61 -11.23
C GLN A 52 -12.35 -22.09 -9.79
N ASN A 53 -12.18 -22.95 -8.80
CA ASN A 53 -12.20 -22.56 -7.40
C ASN A 53 -10.86 -21.94 -6.94
N LEU A 54 -9.84 -22.08 -7.77
CA LEU A 54 -8.51 -21.57 -7.51
C LEU A 54 -8.32 -20.22 -8.20
N THR A 55 -7.77 -19.25 -7.49
CA THR A 55 -7.43 -17.93 -8.05
C THR A 55 -6.03 -17.53 -7.59
N PHE A 56 -5.19 -17.12 -8.52
CA PHE A 56 -3.88 -16.55 -8.22
C PHE A 56 -3.87 -15.06 -8.49
N ARG A 57 -3.13 -14.31 -7.67
CA ARG A 57 -2.99 -12.86 -7.80
C ARG A 57 -1.53 -12.45 -7.64
N LEU A 58 -1.11 -11.51 -8.48
CA LEU A 58 0.15 -10.81 -8.35
C LEU A 58 -0.13 -9.32 -8.55
N ALA A 59 0.35 -8.50 -7.64
CA ALA A 59 0.18 -7.05 -7.72
C ALA A 59 1.47 -6.33 -7.34
N SER A 60 1.72 -5.21 -8.00
CA SER A 60 2.82 -4.32 -7.67
C SER A 60 2.42 -2.87 -7.89
N GLY A 61 3.03 -1.97 -7.13
CA GLY A 61 2.79 -0.54 -7.30
C GLY A 61 3.70 0.35 -6.49
N LEU A 62 3.75 1.60 -6.94
CA LEU A 62 4.39 2.69 -6.24
C LEU A 62 3.36 3.49 -5.45
N TYR A 63 3.64 3.71 -4.19
CA TYR A 63 2.78 4.45 -3.28
C TYR A 63 3.58 5.57 -2.63
N TYR A 64 2.92 6.71 -2.46
CA TYR A 64 3.51 7.89 -1.85
C TYR A 64 2.62 8.42 -0.75
N GLN A 65 3.26 8.82 0.34
CA GLN A 65 2.62 9.48 1.46
C GLN A 65 3.29 10.84 1.67
N SER A 66 2.52 11.91 1.50
CA SER A 66 3.00 13.25 1.82
C SER A 66 3.18 13.41 3.32
N PRO A 67 4.19 14.14 3.77
CA PRO A 67 4.43 14.40 5.18
C PRO A 67 3.21 15.00 5.88
N PHE A 68 2.98 14.59 7.11
CA PHE A 68 1.99 15.21 7.98
C PHE A 68 2.48 16.58 8.48
N TYR A 69 1.56 17.41 8.94
CA TYR A 69 1.91 18.71 9.50
C TYR A 69 2.95 18.63 10.62
N LYS A 70 2.87 17.61 11.49
CA LYS A 70 3.84 17.41 12.58
C LYS A 70 5.24 17.09 12.09
N GLU A 71 5.37 16.38 10.96
CA GLU A 71 6.65 16.05 10.33
C GLU A 71 7.29 17.29 9.66
N LEU A 72 6.47 18.21 9.16
CA LEU A 72 6.93 19.44 8.52
C LEU A 72 7.41 20.50 9.52
N ARG A 73 6.99 20.42 10.79
CA ARG A 73 7.34 21.43 11.80
C ARG A 73 8.80 21.33 12.18
N THR A 74 9.52 22.42 11.98
CA THR A 74 10.89 22.64 12.48
C THR A 74 10.88 23.85 13.41
N THR A 75 11.54 23.73 14.55
CA THR A 75 11.73 24.86 15.47
C THR A 75 13.03 25.55 15.09
N VAL A 76 12.96 26.81 14.73
CA VAL A 76 14.12 27.66 14.38
C VAL A 76 14.18 28.79 15.41
N GLN A 77 15.38 29.24 15.76
CA GLN A 77 15.53 30.47 16.55
C GLN A 77 15.54 31.67 15.62
N ASP A 78 14.79 32.72 15.97
CA ASP A 78 14.84 34.01 15.27
C ASP A 78 16.10 34.80 15.68
N GLU A 79 16.30 35.97 15.07
CA GLU A 79 17.43 36.85 15.38
C GLU A 79 17.45 37.35 16.83
N HIS A 80 16.36 37.24 17.55
CA HIS A 80 16.19 37.62 18.94
C HIS A 80 16.27 36.46 19.92
N GLY A 81 16.59 35.23 19.42
CA GLY A 81 16.69 34.02 20.23
C GLY A 81 15.34 33.36 20.59
N ASN A 82 14.22 33.84 20.04
CA ASN A 82 12.91 33.22 20.27
C ASN A 82 12.72 32.00 19.38
N SER A 83 12.09 30.96 19.92
CA SER A 83 11.77 29.75 19.17
C SER A 83 10.52 30.01 18.31
N ILE A 84 10.70 30.05 16.99
CA ILE A 84 9.60 30.13 16.03
C ILE A 84 9.39 28.78 15.32
N ILE A 85 8.13 28.46 15.00
CA ILE A 85 7.80 27.27 14.24
C ILE A 85 7.84 27.62 12.76
N GLN A 86 8.75 26.98 12.05
CA GLN A 86 8.83 27.06 10.59
C GLN A 86 8.44 25.71 9.98
N LEU A 87 7.80 25.72 8.81
CA LEU A 87 7.46 24.51 8.09
C LEU A 87 8.52 24.20 7.04
N ASN A 88 9.07 23.00 7.11
CA ASN A 88 10.10 22.51 6.21
C ASN A 88 9.49 22.20 4.83
N LYS A 89 9.83 23.00 3.82
CA LYS A 89 9.39 22.81 2.42
C LYS A 89 10.24 21.83 1.64
N ASN A 90 11.39 21.41 2.19
CA ASN A 90 12.32 20.51 1.51
C ASN A 90 11.98 19.03 1.75
N LEU A 91 11.11 18.74 2.73
CA LEU A 91 10.69 17.38 3.03
C LEU A 91 9.79 16.85 1.92
N LYS A 92 10.21 15.76 1.30
CA LYS A 92 9.52 15.10 0.19
C LYS A 92 8.57 14.01 0.70
N SER A 93 7.68 13.58 -0.16
CA SER A 93 6.79 12.45 0.12
C SER A 93 7.60 11.16 0.33
N GLN A 94 7.24 10.41 1.34
CA GLN A 94 7.77 9.07 1.59
C GLN A 94 7.27 8.15 0.47
N ARG A 95 8.12 7.22 0.02
CA ARG A 95 7.83 6.31 -1.09
C ARG A 95 7.81 4.86 -0.60
N SER A 96 6.86 4.09 -1.10
CA SER A 96 6.80 2.66 -0.86
C SER A 96 6.57 1.90 -2.16
N ILE A 97 7.38 0.87 -2.41
CA ILE A 97 7.19 -0.11 -3.48
C ILE A 97 6.57 -1.34 -2.84
N HIS A 98 5.40 -1.75 -3.32
CA HIS A 98 4.73 -2.96 -2.85
C HIS A 98 4.76 -4.02 -3.93
N VAL A 99 5.03 -5.26 -3.52
CA VAL A 99 4.83 -6.48 -4.31
C VAL A 99 4.02 -7.43 -3.46
N ILE A 100 2.92 -7.94 -4.01
CA ILE A 100 2.00 -8.84 -3.32
C ILE A 100 1.73 -10.02 -4.25
N ALA A 101 1.92 -11.24 -3.76
CA ALA A 101 1.56 -12.47 -4.45
C ALA A 101 0.64 -13.28 -3.54
N GLY A 102 -0.48 -13.74 -4.07
CA GLY A 102 -1.42 -14.48 -3.27
C GLY A 102 -2.37 -15.36 -4.08
N GLY A 103 -3.18 -16.11 -3.38
CA GLY A 103 -4.18 -16.97 -3.98
C GLY A 103 -5.35 -17.25 -3.05
N ASP A 104 -6.45 -17.61 -3.67
CA ASP A 104 -7.67 -18.05 -3.00
C ASP A 104 -8.02 -19.46 -3.45
N TYR A 105 -8.54 -20.24 -2.54
CA TYR A 105 -9.15 -21.52 -2.84
C TYR A 105 -10.52 -21.62 -2.17
N THR A 106 -11.56 -21.81 -2.98
CA THR A 106 -12.94 -21.99 -2.52
C THR A 106 -13.31 -23.45 -2.57
N PHE A 107 -13.88 -24.01 -1.50
CA PHE A 107 -14.31 -25.40 -1.44
C PHE A 107 -15.59 -25.56 -0.64
N ARG A 108 -16.25 -26.70 -0.82
CA ARG A 108 -17.43 -27.07 -0.02
C ARG A 108 -17.07 -28.19 0.94
N ALA A 109 -17.45 -28.02 2.21
CA ALA A 109 -17.35 -29.03 3.23
C ALA A 109 -18.64 -29.05 4.04
N SER A 110 -19.17 -30.26 4.31
CA SER A 110 -20.44 -30.46 5.04
C SER A 110 -21.62 -29.65 4.48
N GLY A 111 -21.67 -29.51 3.14
CA GLY A 111 -22.73 -28.75 2.44
C GLY A 111 -22.57 -27.23 2.46
N ARG A 112 -21.50 -26.68 3.09
CA ARG A 112 -21.23 -25.25 3.26
C ARG A 112 -20.05 -24.80 2.43
N ASN A 113 -20.01 -23.52 2.10
CA ASN A 113 -18.93 -22.92 1.32
C ASN A 113 -17.85 -22.37 2.25
N PHE A 114 -16.59 -22.68 1.93
CA PHE A 114 -15.41 -22.18 2.61
C PHE A 114 -14.42 -21.62 1.61
N LYS A 115 -13.61 -20.68 2.04
CA LYS A 115 -12.54 -20.07 1.26
C LYS A 115 -11.31 -19.88 2.12
N VAL A 116 -10.17 -20.33 1.62
CA VAL A 116 -8.85 -20.01 2.15
C VAL A 116 -8.22 -18.96 1.25
N SER A 117 -7.65 -17.94 1.84
CA SER A 117 -6.88 -16.90 1.17
C SER A 117 -5.52 -16.79 1.80
N ALA A 118 -4.46 -16.78 0.99
CA ALA A 118 -3.09 -16.56 1.45
C ALA A 118 -2.41 -15.51 0.58
N ASP A 119 -1.88 -14.47 1.22
CA ASP A 119 -1.18 -13.37 0.55
C ASP A 119 0.19 -13.16 1.18
N MET A 120 1.24 -13.26 0.39
CA MET A 120 2.60 -12.89 0.77
C MET A 120 2.91 -11.50 0.22
N TYR A 121 3.49 -10.63 1.04
CA TYR A 121 3.82 -9.28 0.62
C TYR A 121 5.25 -8.89 0.98
N TYR A 122 5.81 -8.04 0.15
CA TYR A 122 7.05 -7.33 0.39
C TYR A 122 6.87 -5.84 0.09
N LYS A 123 7.31 -5.00 1.02
CA LYS A 123 7.28 -3.53 0.91
C LYS A 123 8.68 -2.98 1.11
N LYS A 124 9.18 -2.24 0.14
CA LYS A 124 10.38 -1.42 0.28
C LYS A 124 9.97 0.01 0.55
N LEU A 125 10.53 0.61 1.59
CA LEU A 125 10.22 1.96 2.04
C LEU A 125 11.45 2.84 1.81
N ASP A 126 11.28 3.93 1.11
CA ASP A 126 12.33 4.90 0.81
C ASP A 126 11.88 6.31 1.21
N ASN A 127 12.83 7.22 1.37
CA ASN A 127 12.59 8.63 1.72
C ASN A 127 11.80 8.78 3.04
N LEU A 128 12.05 7.91 4.01
CA LEU A 128 11.42 8.01 5.31
C LEU A 128 12.01 9.18 6.09
N ASN A 129 11.15 9.88 6.84
CA ASN A 129 11.55 10.89 7.79
C ASN A 129 11.64 10.25 9.19
N PRO A 130 12.84 9.91 9.68
CA PRO A 130 13.00 9.28 10.99
C PRO A 130 12.63 10.22 12.13
N TYR A 131 12.33 9.63 13.27
CA TYR A 131 12.04 10.37 14.49
C TYR A 131 12.71 9.73 15.71
N THR A 132 12.91 10.53 16.75
CA THR A 132 13.29 10.06 18.08
C THR A 132 12.16 10.32 19.06
N VAL A 133 12.11 9.51 20.11
CA VAL A 133 11.18 9.72 21.22
C VAL A 133 12.00 10.15 22.43
N ASP A 134 11.75 11.38 22.89
CA ASP A 134 12.40 11.95 24.07
C ASP A 134 11.32 12.39 25.06
N ASN A 135 11.30 11.78 26.25
CA ASN A 135 10.29 12.03 27.27
C ASN A 135 8.84 12.07 26.75
N VAL A 136 8.43 11.00 26.00
CA VAL A 136 7.10 10.89 25.36
C VAL A 136 6.87 11.88 24.21
N LYS A 137 7.81 12.75 23.89
CA LYS A 137 7.71 13.67 22.76
C LYS A 137 8.39 13.11 21.52
N ILE A 138 7.65 13.08 20.40
CA ILE A 138 8.18 12.68 19.10
C ILE A 138 8.87 13.90 18.49
N ARG A 139 10.15 13.74 18.12
CA ARG A 139 10.94 14.72 17.38
C ARG A 139 11.34 14.13 16.05
N TYR A 140 10.87 14.71 14.96
CA TYR A 140 11.24 14.33 13.61
C TYR A 140 12.59 14.98 13.21
N TYR A 141 13.40 14.24 12.46
CA TYR A 141 14.66 14.75 11.94
C TYR A 141 14.44 15.83 10.85
N GLY A 142 13.30 15.81 10.16
CA GLY A 142 12.96 16.76 9.12
C GLY A 142 13.71 16.51 7.80
N GLU A 143 14.23 15.31 7.60
CA GLU A 143 14.98 14.89 6.42
C GLU A 143 14.53 13.53 5.94
N ASN A 144 14.53 13.32 4.61
CA ASN A 144 14.21 12.03 3.99
C ASN A 144 15.45 11.13 3.91
N CYS A 145 16.01 10.74 5.04
CA CYS A 145 17.31 10.06 5.11
C CYS A 145 17.23 8.57 5.47
N ALA A 146 16.05 8.04 5.79
CA ALA A 146 15.90 6.66 6.19
C ALA A 146 15.23 5.78 5.13
N GLN A 147 15.53 4.49 5.19
CA GLN A 147 14.97 3.43 4.36
C GLN A 147 14.54 2.27 5.25
N GLY A 148 13.63 1.46 4.76
CA GLY A 148 13.15 0.29 5.47
C GLY A 148 12.51 -0.73 4.55
N HIS A 149 12.16 -1.87 5.11
CA HIS A 149 11.36 -2.88 4.41
C HIS A 149 10.40 -3.56 5.40
N ALA A 150 9.32 -4.10 4.86
CA ALA A 150 8.40 -4.95 5.59
C ALA A 150 7.99 -6.11 4.70
N MET A 151 7.91 -7.30 5.26
CA MET A 151 7.41 -8.49 4.59
C MET A 151 6.55 -9.30 5.55
N GLY A 152 5.60 -10.04 4.99
CA GLY A 152 4.73 -10.87 5.79
C GLY A 152 3.90 -11.82 4.95
N LEU A 153 3.22 -12.72 5.64
CA LEU A 153 2.27 -13.67 5.12
C LEU A 153 0.95 -13.50 5.88
N ASP A 154 -0.11 -13.20 5.14
CA ASP A 154 -1.46 -13.13 5.68
C ASP A 154 -2.24 -14.36 5.22
N VAL A 155 -2.80 -15.12 6.15
CA VAL A 155 -3.67 -16.26 5.85
C VAL A 155 -5.03 -15.98 6.47
N LYS A 156 -6.08 -16.16 5.68
CA LYS A 156 -7.47 -15.93 6.11
C LYS A 156 -8.32 -17.14 5.74
N PHE A 157 -9.18 -17.53 6.64
CA PHE A 157 -10.15 -18.57 6.43
C PHE A 157 -11.55 -17.98 6.58
N PHE A 158 -12.31 -18.05 5.50
CA PHE A 158 -13.69 -17.57 5.43
C PHE A 158 -14.65 -18.75 5.31
N GLY A 159 -15.82 -18.63 5.88
CA GLY A 159 -16.87 -19.61 5.65
C GLY A 159 -18.00 -19.56 6.66
N GLU A 160 -18.95 -20.42 6.42
CA GLU A 160 -20.10 -20.59 7.28
C GLU A 160 -19.79 -21.58 8.41
N PHE A 161 -19.04 -21.12 9.44
CA PHE A 161 -18.69 -21.94 10.61
C PHE A 161 -19.92 -22.24 11.47
N VAL A 162 -20.85 -21.28 11.57
CA VAL A 162 -22.16 -21.45 12.18
C VAL A 162 -23.21 -21.35 11.07
N PRO A 163 -24.21 -22.28 11.00
CA PRO A 163 -25.23 -22.22 9.97
C PRO A 163 -25.92 -20.86 9.86
N GLY A 164 -25.98 -20.31 8.65
CA GLY A 164 -26.62 -19.04 8.36
C GLY A 164 -25.79 -17.79 8.68
N THR A 165 -24.50 -17.96 9.06
CA THR A 165 -23.60 -16.81 9.35
C THR A 165 -22.28 -16.93 8.61
N ASP A 166 -21.94 -15.95 7.80
CA ASP A 166 -20.61 -15.81 7.22
C ASP A 166 -19.64 -15.28 8.28
N SER A 167 -18.53 -15.96 8.47
CA SER A 167 -17.48 -15.60 9.42
C SER A 167 -16.09 -15.75 8.82
N TRP A 168 -15.10 -15.19 9.46
CA TRP A 168 -13.69 -15.30 9.04
C TRP A 168 -12.77 -15.36 10.26
N ILE A 169 -11.65 -16.02 10.07
CA ILE A 169 -10.53 -16.14 11.02
C ILE A 169 -9.24 -15.79 10.29
#